data_abbe21a044948dd7452732acc825b170
#
_entry.id   abbe21a044948dd7452732acc825b170
#
_cell.length_a   1.000
_cell.length_b   1.000
_cell.length_c   1.000
_cell.angle_alpha   90.00
_cell.angle_beta   90.00
_cell.angle_gamma   90.00
#
_symmetry.space_group_name_H-M   'P 1'
#
loop_
_entity.id
_entity.type
_entity.pdbx_description
1 polymer ?
#
loop_
_entity_poly.entity_id
_entity_poly.type
_entity_poly.pdbx_seq_one_letter_code
_entity_poly.pdbx_strand_id
1 'polypeptide(L)'
;MATITMKDGTTIYYKDWGKGQPIVFSHGWPLTADDWDGQMMFFGERGYRVIAHDRRGHGRSDQTWDGNEMDTYADDLATLTAKLDLKNAIHIGHSTGGGEVARYIGRHGTDRVAMAVLISAVPPLMVKTDKNPEGAPMEVFDGLRAEYLKNRPQFYMDITLPFYGYNRPGAKISEGIRQKWWLQGMMGGVKAGYDCIKAFSETDFTEDLKKFDVPTLILHGEDDQIVPIRAAAMQSSKLVKGATLKVYPGFPHGMPTTNADQINADLLAFIKQRKQAAA
;
A
#
# COMPACT_ATOMS: atom_id res chain seq x y z
N MET A 1 -7.14 -20.36 9.75
CA MET A 1 -6.76 -19.14 9.03
C MET A 1 -6.28 -19.55 7.64
N ALA A 2 -6.61 -18.79 6.61
CA ALA A 2 -6.14 -19.10 5.26
C ALA A 2 -4.69 -18.63 5.12
N THR A 3 -3.82 -19.53 4.67
CA THR A 3 -2.39 -19.26 4.49
C THR A 3 -1.89 -19.87 3.18
N ILE A 4 -0.80 -19.32 2.68
CA ILE A 4 -0.13 -19.78 1.47
C ILE A 4 1.37 -19.87 1.76
N THR A 5 2.01 -20.99 1.38
CA THR A 5 3.46 -21.16 1.55
C THR A 5 4.17 -20.69 0.29
N MET A 6 5.15 -19.80 0.45
CA MET A 6 6.01 -19.27 -0.60
C MET A 6 7.10 -20.26 -0.99
N LYS A 7 7.89 -19.96 -2.01
CA LYS A 7 8.95 -20.87 -2.53
C LYS A 7 10.04 -21.13 -1.50
N ASP A 8 10.32 -20.16 -0.65
CA ASP A 8 11.34 -20.23 0.42
C ASP A 8 10.81 -20.86 1.74
N GLY A 9 9.57 -21.35 1.74
CA GLY A 9 8.91 -21.94 2.90
C GLY A 9 8.16 -20.94 3.77
N THR A 10 8.28 -19.63 3.52
CA THR A 10 7.57 -18.59 4.27
C THR A 10 6.06 -18.73 4.12
N THR A 11 5.32 -18.64 5.22
CA THR A 11 3.86 -18.72 5.22
C THR A 11 3.27 -17.31 5.25
N ILE A 12 2.43 -17.01 4.27
CA ILE A 12 1.71 -15.74 4.16
C ILE A 12 0.24 -15.95 4.49
N TYR A 13 -0.26 -15.17 5.44
CA TYR A 13 -1.69 -15.10 5.77
C TYR A 13 -2.44 -14.23 4.76
N TYR A 14 -3.67 -14.63 4.43
CA TYR A 14 -4.56 -13.81 3.60
C TYR A 14 -6.03 -13.97 3.99
N LYS A 15 -6.83 -12.97 3.62
CA LYS A 15 -8.29 -12.97 3.60
C LYS A 15 -8.75 -13.10 2.17
N ASP A 16 -9.83 -13.85 1.93
CA ASP A 16 -10.42 -14.05 0.61
C ASP A 16 -11.94 -14.18 0.78
N TRP A 17 -12.66 -13.14 0.42
CA TRP A 17 -14.11 -13.04 0.63
C TRP A 17 -14.85 -12.73 -0.66
N GLY A 18 -16.09 -13.20 -0.75
CA GLY A 18 -16.98 -12.90 -1.86
C GLY A 18 -16.68 -13.71 -3.13
N LYS A 19 -17.23 -13.25 -4.24
CA LYS A 19 -17.12 -13.86 -5.57
C LYS A 19 -17.10 -12.75 -6.63
N GLY A 20 -16.72 -13.08 -7.85
CA GLY A 20 -16.68 -12.14 -8.99
C GLY A 20 -15.27 -11.68 -9.32
N GLN A 21 -15.13 -10.49 -9.92
CA GLN A 21 -13.82 -9.96 -10.31
C GLN A 21 -12.96 -9.73 -9.08
N PRO A 22 -11.71 -10.24 -9.06
CA PRO A 22 -10.82 -10.08 -7.92
C PRO A 22 -10.36 -8.63 -7.72
N ILE A 23 -10.36 -8.17 -6.46
CA ILE A 23 -9.65 -6.98 -6.00
C ILE A 23 -8.62 -7.44 -4.97
N VAL A 24 -7.36 -7.15 -5.21
CA VAL A 24 -6.24 -7.51 -4.34
C VAL A 24 -5.71 -6.25 -3.66
N PHE A 25 -5.70 -6.26 -2.35
CA PHE A 25 -5.29 -5.13 -1.52
C PHE A 25 -3.92 -5.39 -0.89
N SER A 26 -2.98 -4.47 -1.13
CA SER A 26 -1.64 -4.44 -0.51
C SER A 26 -1.56 -3.31 0.51
N HIS A 27 -1.31 -3.66 1.78
CA HIS A 27 -1.32 -2.72 2.90
C HIS A 27 -0.04 -1.87 2.99
N GLY A 28 -0.16 -0.71 3.68
CA GLY A 28 0.98 0.14 4.05
C GLY A 28 1.81 -0.44 5.19
N TRP A 29 3.01 0.10 5.40
CA TRP A 29 3.83 -0.18 6.58
C TRP A 29 3.27 0.54 7.81
N PRO A 30 3.27 -0.07 8.99
CA PRO A 30 3.57 -1.46 9.34
C PRO A 30 2.29 -2.31 9.52
N LEU A 31 1.29 -2.01 8.71
CA LEU A 31 -0.08 -2.50 8.85
C LEU A 31 -0.24 -3.98 8.42
N THR A 32 -1.47 -4.42 8.27
CA THR A 32 -1.87 -5.78 7.91
C THR A 32 -3.07 -5.76 6.96
N ALA A 33 -3.52 -6.92 6.52
CA ALA A 33 -4.78 -7.06 5.77
C ALA A 33 -6.00 -6.44 6.47
N ASP A 34 -5.96 -6.30 7.81
CA ASP A 34 -7.07 -5.75 8.59
C ASP A 34 -7.28 -4.24 8.37
N ASP A 35 -6.29 -3.56 7.81
CA ASP A 35 -6.45 -2.15 7.45
C ASP A 35 -7.47 -1.96 6.33
N TRP A 36 -7.63 -2.98 5.49
CA TRP A 36 -8.54 -2.99 4.37
C TRP A 36 -9.96 -3.51 4.66
N ASP A 37 -10.30 -3.83 5.92
CA ASP A 37 -11.61 -4.41 6.27
C ASP A 37 -12.80 -3.59 5.78
N GLY A 38 -12.72 -2.26 5.89
CA GLY A 38 -13.76 -1.36 5.40
C GLY A 38 -13.96 -1.46 3.89
N GLN A 39 -12.86 -1.43 3.12
CA GLN A 39 -12.89 -1.57 1.66
C GLN A 39 -13.33 -2.99 1.25
N MET A 40 -12.84 -4.02 1.93
CA MET A 40 -13.23 -5.41 1.66
C MET A 40 -14.73 -5.63 1.85
N MET A 41 -15.32 -5.11 2.94
CA MET A 41 -16.76 -5.16 3.15
C MET A 41 -17.50 -4.40 2.05
N PHE A 42 -17.09 -3.15 1.77
CA PHE A 42 -17.73 -2.31 0.76
C PHE A 42 -17.78 -2.96 -0.63
N PHE A 43 -16.68 -3.53 -1.08
CA PHE A 43 -16.60 -4.16 -2.41
C PHE A 43 -17.17 -5.59 -2.41
N GLY A 44 -17.00 -6.36 -1.35
CA GLY A 44 -17.59 -7.70 -1.20
C GLY A 44 -19.11 -7.69 -1.32
N GLU A 45 -19.77 -6.75 -0.66
CA GLU A 45 -21.24 -6.54 -0.76
C GLU A 45 -21.70 -6.12 -2.17
N ARG A 46 -20.77 -5.63 -3.00
CA ARG A 46 -21.04 -5.21 -4.38
C ARG A 46 -20.65 -6.23 -5.44
N GLY A 47 -20.42 -7.48 -5.02
CA GLY A 47 -20.18 -8.60 -5.93
C GLY A 47 -18.74 -8.72 -6.46
N TYR A 48 -17.78 -8.20 -5.73
CA TYR A 48 -16.35 -8.44 -5.99
C TYR A 48 -15.81 -9.54 -5.08
N ARG A 49 -14.84 -10.32 -5.57
CA ARG A 49 -14.00 -11.15 -4.72
C ARG A 49 -12.88 -10.27 -4.19
N VAL A 50 -12.75 -10.16 -2.88
CA VAL A 50 -11.81 -9.25 -2.23
C VAL A 50 -10.75 -10.04 -1.47
N ILE A 51 -9.49 -9.77 -1.78
CA ILE A 51 -8.32 -10.45 -1.22
C ILE A 51 -7.41 -9.39 -0.57
N ALA A 52 -6.98 -9.66 0.65
CA ALA A 52 -5.93 -8.88 1.30
C ALA A 52 -4.99 -9.82 2.05
N HIS A 53 -3.69 -9.58 1.99
CA HIS A 53 -2.70 -10.41 2.66
C HIS A 53 -1.93 -9.60 3.70
N ASP A 54 -1.43 -10.29 4.72
CA ASP A 54 -0.39 -9.73 5.58
C ASP A 54 0.95 -9.97 4.88
N ARG A 55 1.67 -8.89 4.52
CA ARG A 55 3.02 -9.01 3.91
C ARG A 55 3.93 -9.82 4.83
N ARG A 56 4.92 -10.54 4.27
CA ARG A 56 5.91 -11.25 5.11
C ARG A 56 6.46 -10.32 6.19
N GLY A 57 6.66 -10.86 7.37
CA GLY A 57 7.11 -10.13 8.53
C GLY A 57 6.07 -9.22 9.18
N HIS A 58 4.86 -9.15 8.64
CA HIS A 58 3.75 -8.34 9.16
C HIS A 58 2.60 -9.22 9.64
N GLY A 59 1.86 -8.75 10.63
CA GLY A 59 0.63 -9.36 11.11
C GLY A 59 0.77 -10.84 11.45
N ARG A 60 -0.02 -11.67 10.76
CA ARG A 60 -0.13 -13.13 10.97
C ARG A 60 0.76 -13.95 10.03
N SER A 61 1.48 -13.30 9.12
CA SER A 61 2.48 -13.95 8.28
C SER A 61 3.76 -14.23 9.07
N ASP A 62 4.56 -15.19 8.57
CA ASP A 62 5.82 -15.54 9.20
C ASP A 62 6.75 -14.34 9.34
N GLN A 63 7.40 -14.24 10.49
CA GLN A 63 8.38 -13.21 10.81
C GLN A 63 9.78 -13.69 10.37
N THR A 64 10.15 -13.36 9.15
CA THR A 64 11.42 -13.77 8.55
C THR A 64 12.56 -12.83 8.95
N TRP A 65 13.77 -13.38 9.04
CA TRP A 65 14.98 -12.57 9.21
C TRP A 65 15.39 -11.89 7.91
N ASP A 66 15.27 -12.59 6.78
CA ASP A 66 15.64 -12.13 5.44
C ASP A 66 14.41 -11.98 4.53
N GLY A 67 14.60 -11.36 3.35
CA GLY A 67 13.56 -11.18 2.34
C GLY A 67 12.58 -10.05 2.64
N ASN A 68 12.89 -9.17 3.59
CA ASN A 68 12.06 -8.01 3.94
C ASN A 68 12.33 -6.83 2.99
N GLU A 69 12.19 -7.06 1.69
CA GLU A 69 12.52 -6.13 0.61
C GLU A 69 11.47 -6.17 -0.52
N MET A 70 11.39 -5.11 -1.33
CA MET A 70 10.34 -4.96 -2.34
C MET A 70 10.33 -6.06 -3.39
N ASP A 71 11.47 -6.58 -3.80
CA ASP A 71 11.54 -7.64 -4.80
C ASP A 71 10.87 -8.91 -4.27
N THR A 72 11.16 -9.28 -3.04
CA THR A 72 10.57 -10.44 -2.37
C THR A 72 9.07 -10.23 -2.10
N TYR A 73 8.66 -9.03 -1.67
CA TYR A 73 7.24 -8.72 -1.49
C TYR A 73 6.45 -8.86 -2.79
N ALA A 74 7.00 -8.39 -3.91
CA ALA A 74 6.40 -8.54 -5.22
C ALA A 74 6.34 -10.02 -5.68
N ASP A 75 7.36 -10.81 -5.40
CA ASP A 75 7.41 -12.24 -5.70
C ASP A 75 6.41 -13.04 -4.84
N ASP A 76 6.20 -12.65 -3.59
CA ASP A 76 5.16 -13.20 -2.71
C ASP A 76 3.76 -12.87 -3.24
N LEU A 77 3.52 -11.62 -3.65
CA LEU A 77 2.26 -11.20 -4.25
C LEU A 77 1.99 -11.96 -5.56
N ALA A 78 3.02 -12.18 -6.39
CA ALA A 78 2.90 -12.99 -7.61
C ALA A 78 2.55 -14.45 -7.29
N THR A 79 3.15 -15.02 -6.27
CA THR A 79 2.87 -16.39 -5.81
C THR A 79 1.43 -16.50 -5.29
N LEU A 80 0.97 -15.55 -4.48
CA LEU A 80 -0.41 -15.47 -4.00
C LEU A 80 -1.40 -15.41 -5.16
N THR A 81 -1.17 -14.48 -6.09
CA THR A 81 -2.01 -14.26 -7.28
C THR A 81 -2.11 -15.52 -8.15
N ALA A 82 -0.97 -16.20 -8.36
CA ALA A 82 -0.93 -17.44 -9.16
C ALA A 82 -1.63 -18.61 -8.46
N LYS A 83 -1.37 -18.84 -7.16
CA LYS A 83 -1.95 -19.96 -6.41
C LYS A 83 -3.46 -19.82 -6.20
N LEU A 84 -3.99 -18.62 -6.10
CA LEU A 84 -5.42 -18.35 -6.03
C LEU A 84 -6.07 -18.25 -7.42
N ASP A 85 -5.30 -18.44 -8.49
CA ASP A 85 -5.67 -18.28 -9.91
C ASP A 85 -6.45 -16.99 -10.18
N LEU A 86 -5.95 -15.88 -9.64
CA LEU A 86 -6.56 -14.58 -9.85
C LEU A 86 -6.26 -14.11 -11.28
N LYS A 87 -7.31 -13.85 -12.04
CA LYS A 87 -7.26 -13.32 -13.41
C LYS A 87 -8.05 -12.04 -13.50
N ASN A 88 -7.64 -11.10 -14.35
CA ASN A 88 -8.27 -9.80 -14.48
C ASN A 88 -8.43 -9.10 -13.11
N ALA A 89 -7.42 -9.22 -12.24
CA ALA A 89 -7.45 -8.67 -10.90
C ALA A 89 -7.21 -7.15 -10.91
N ILE A 90 -7.89 -6.47 -9.99
CA ILE A 90 -7.63 -5.06 -9.70
C ILE A 90 -6.68 -5.01 -8.52
N HIS A 91 -5.47 -4.50 -8.72
CA HIS A 91 -4.50 -4.36 -7.65
C HIS A 91 -4.56 -2.96 -7.04
N ILE A 92 -4.80 -2.88 -5.74
CA ILE A 92 -4.91 -1.62 -4.98
C ILE A 92 -3.85 -1.63 -3.88
N GLY A 93 -2.91 -0.69 -3.94
CA GLY A 93 -1.85 -0.56 -2.94
C GLY A 93 -1.88 0.80 -2.24
N HIS A 94 -1.79 0.78 -0.91
CA HIS A 94 -1.65 1.97 -0.08
C HIS A 94 -0.21 2.12 0.40
N SER A 95 0.36 3.32 0.28
CA SER A 95 1.69 3.61 0.83
C SER A 95 2.76 2.63 0.31
N THR A 96 3.45 1.91 1.20
CA THR A 96 4.36 0.79 0.89
C THR A 96 3.71 -0.26 -0.01
N GLY A 97 2.42 -0.56 0.19
CA GLY A 97 1.67 -1.48 -0.66
C GLY A 97 1.52 -1.01 -2.11
N GLY A 98 1.53 0.31 -2.34
CA GLY A 98 1.63 0.86 -3.69
C GLY A 98 2.99 0.59 -4.34
N GLY A 99 4.07 0.59 -3.56
CA GLY A 99 5.39 0.13 -4.00
C GLY A 99 5.40 -1.37 -4.35
N GLU A 100 4.75 -2.19 -3.52
CA GLU A 100 4.59 -3.61 -3.80
C GLU A 100 3.83 -3.87 -5.11
N VAL A 101 2.73 -3.16 -5.37
CA VAL A 101 1.98 -3.24 -6.64
C VAL A 101 2.86 -2.78 -7.81
N ALA A 102 3.59 -1.68 -7.65
CA ALA A 102 4.49 -1.18 -8.69
C ALA A 102 5.59 -2.20 -9.03
N ARG A 103 6.25 -2.74 -8.01
CA ARG A 103 7.30 -3.75 -8.20
C ARG A 103 6.74 -5.06 -8.76
N TYR A 104 5.52 -5.47 -8.36
CA TYR A 104 4.84 -6.63 -8.92
C TYR A 104 4.63 -6.46 -10.44
N ILE A 105 4.08 -5.36 -10.90
CA ILE A 105 3.89 -5.08 -12.32
C ILE A 105 5.24 -4.99 -13.04
N GLY A 106 6.21 -4.31 -12.44
CA GLY A 106 7.55 -4.14 -12.99
C GLY A 106 8.30 -5.45 -13.23
N ARG A 107 8.10 -6.46 -12.37
CA ARG A 107 8.79 -7.75 -12.41
C ARG A 107 8.01 -8.86 -13.11
N HIS A 108 6.68 -8.87 -12.92
CA HIS A 108 5.82 -9.99 -13.34
C HIS A 108 4.85 -9.63 -14.46
N GLY A 109 4.81 -8.35 -14.89
CA GLY A 109 3.93 -7.89 -15.95
C GLY A 109 2.46 -7.77 -15.52
N THR A 110 1.59 -7.61 -16.52
CA THR A 110 0.16 -7.31 -16.33
C THR A 110 -0.79 -8.41 -16.78
N ASP A 111 -0.32 -9.57 -17.18
CA ASP A 111 -1.15 -10.67 -17.71
C ASP A 111 -2.33 -11.06 -16.81
N ARG A 112 -2.21 -10.86 -15.49
CA ARG A 112 -3.25 -11.12 -14.50
C ARG A 112 -3.93 -9.86 -13.97
N VAL A 113 -3.51 -8.67 -14.44
CA VAL A 113 -3.93 -7.36 -13.92
C VAL A 113 -4.90 -6.71 -14.89
N ALA A 114 -6.10 -6.36 -14.42
CA ALA A 114 -7.05 -5.56 -15.20
C ALA A 114 -6.86 -4.06 -14.99
N MET A 115 -6.53 -3.66 -13.76
CA MET A 115 -6.37 -2.26 -13.35
C MET A 115 -5.41 -2.18 -12.17
N ALA A 116 -4.74 -1.04 -12.05
CA ALA A 116 -3.92 -0.72 -10.89
C ALA A 116 -4.40 0.56 -10.20
N VAL A 117 -4.32 0.58 -8.87
CA VAL A 117 -4.63 1.76 -8.06
C VAL A 117 -3.52 1.99 -7.04
N LEU A 118 -2.99 3.19 -7.02
CA LEU A 118 -1.95 3.63 -6.09
C LEU A 118 -2.53 4.72 -5.17
N ILE A 119 -2.64 4.45 -3.87
CA ILE A 119 -3.22 5.37 -2.89
C ILE A 119 -2.13 5.84 -1.94
N SER A 120 -1.84 7.15 -1.89
CA SER A 120 -0.78 7.72 -1.04
C SER A 120 0.52 6.90 -1.11
N ALA A 121 0.84 6.41 -2.32
CA ALA A 121 1.84 5.38 -2.57
C ALA A 121 3.26 5.96 -2.60
N VAL A 122 4.24 5.16 -2.19
CA VAL A 122 5.66 5.55 -2.09
C VAL A 122 6.39 5.73 -3.45
N PRO A 123 6.00 5.09 -4.59
CA PRO A 123 6.67 5.32 -5.87
C PRO A 123 6.62 6.80 -6.33
N PRO A 124 7.62 7.27 -7.12
CA PRO A 124 8.72 6.47 -7.69
C PRO A 124 9.90 6.24 -6.76
N LEU A 125 10.16 7.12 -5.79
CA LEU A 125 11.29 7.02 -4.87
C LEU A 125 11.10 8.02 -3.72
N MET A 126 11.19 7.55 -2.48
CA MET A 126 11.00 8.41 -1.31
C MET A 126 12.26 9.21 -0.95
N VAL A 127 13.44 8.58 -1.06
CA VAL A 127 14.71 9.24 -0.74
C VAL A 127 15.07 10.27 -1.81
N LYS A 128 15.61 11.40 -1.36
CA LYS A 128 16.11 12.45 -2.25
C LYS A 128 17.33 11.97 -3.02
N THR A 129 17.27 12.10 -4.33
CA THR A 129 18.36 11.85 -5.26
C THR A 129 18.30 12.85 -6.41
N ASP A 130 19.30 12.82 -7.31
CA ASP A 130 19.24 13.63 -8.54
C ASP A 130 18.02 13.28 -9.41
N LYS A 131 17.53 12.03 -9.32
CA LYS A 131 16.32 11.57 -10.03
C LYS A 131 15.02 11.99 -9.35
N ASN A 132 15.04 12.20 -8.04
CA ASN A 132 13.90 12.71 -7.27
C ASN A 132 14.36 13.82 -6.29
N PRO A 133 14.55 15.04 -6.76
CA PRO A 133 14.99 16.16 -5.92
C PRO A 133 13.94 16.57 -4.87
N GLU A 134 12.66 16.19 -5.06
CA GLU A 134 11.56 16.43 -4.12
C GLU A 134 11.49 15.37 -3.00
N GLY A 135 12.31 14.32 -3.06
CA GLY A 135 12.39 13.28 -2.04
C GLY A 135 12.91 13.81 -0.70
N ALA A 136 12.69 13.04 0.36
CA ALA A 136 13.21 13.36 1.69
C ALA A 136 14.70 13.00 1.82
N PRO A 137 15.50 13.79 2.55
CA PRO A 137 16.88 13.42 2.85
C PRO A 137 16.98 12.04 3.53
N MET A 138 18.10 11.34 3.33
CA MET A 138 18.32 10.00 3.92
C MET A 138 18.23 10.04 5.46
N GLU A 139 18.68 11.14 6.07
CA GLU A 139 18.66 11.34 7.52
C GLU A 139 17.26 11.26 8.12
N VAL A 140 16.21 11.55 7.35
CA VAL A 140 14.81 11.35 7.78
C VAL A 140 14.53 9.87 8.01
N PHE A 141 14.95 9.01 7.09
CA PHE A 141 14.73 7.57 7.18
C PHE A 141 15.64 6.91 8.22
N ASP A 142 16.86 7.39 8.38
CA ASP A 142 17.76 6.96 9.46
C ASP A 142 17.19 7.34 10.84
N GLY A 143 16.59 8.52 10.94
CA GLY A 143 15.84 8.94 12.13
C GLY A 143 14.67 8.04 12.44
N LEU A 144 13.87 7.64 11.43
CA LEU A 144 12.78 6.68 11.59
C LEU A 144 13.31 5.33 12.12
N ARG A 145 14.42 4.81 11.56
CA ARG A 145 15.06 3.57 12.02
C ARG A 145 15.52 3.67 13.47
N ALA A 146 16.13 4.80 13.83
CA ALA A 146 16.63 5.03 15.19
C ALA A 146 15.49 5.08 16.22
N GLU A 147 14.43 5.86 15.96
CA GLU A 147 13.28 5.94 16.86
C GLU A 147 12.50 4.62 16.93
N TYR A 148 12.40 3.89 15.82
CA TYR A 148 11.83 2.55 15.77
C TYR A 148 12.54 1.58 16.72
N LEU A 149 13.88 1.54 16.71
CA LEU A 149 14.65 0.65 17.60
C LEU A 149 14.67 1.13 19.05
N LYS A 150 14.62 2.43 19.28
CA LYS A 150 14.67 3.03 20.61
C LYS A 150 13.40 2.72 21.43
N ASN A 151 12.22 2.89 20.83
CA ASN A 151 10.94 2.62 21.49
C ASN A 151 9.83 2.43 20.44
N ARG A 152 9.79 1.25 19.79
CA ARG A 152 8.80 0.93 18.75
C ARG A 152 7.35 1.16 19.19
N PRO A 153 6.91 0.75 20.39
CA PRO A 153 5.52 0.98 20.82
C PRO A 153 5.14 2.46 20.83
N GLN A 154 5.98 3.31 21.40
CA GLN A 154 5.71 4.76 21.46
C GLN A 154 5.82 5.39 20.07
N PHE A 155 6.87 5.06 19.31
CA PHE A 155 7.03 5.54 17.93
C PHE A 155 5.80 5.25 17.08
N TYR A 156 5.23 4.05 17.18
CA TYR A 156 4.01 3.70 16.47
C TYR A 156 2.77 4.49 16.95
N MET A 157 2.67 4.78 18.22
CA MET A 157 1.60 5.67 18.71
C MET A 157 1.74 7.09 18.19
N ASP A 158 2.96 7.62 18.16
CA ASP A 158 3.22 9.00 17.78
C ASP A 158 3.00 9.22 16.27
N ILE A 159 3.44 8.29 15.42
CA ILE A 159 3.28 8.42 13.97
C ILE A 159 1.80 8.39 13.53
N THR A 160 0.89 7.85 14.33
CA THR A 160 -0.54 7.89 14.02
C THR A 160 -1.10 9.31 13.92
N LEU A 161 -0.48 10.27 14.60
CA LEU A 161 -0.93 11.66 14.58
C LEU A 161 -0.77 12.29 13.18
N PRO A 162 0.45 12.36 12.60
CA PRO A 162 0.60 12.85 11.22
C PRO A 162 0.01 11.89 10.18
N PHE A 163 -0.03 10.57 10.43
CA PHE A 163 -0.59 9.58 9.50
C PHE A 163 -2.06 9.83 9.20
N TYR A 164 -2.86 10.19 10.21
CA TYR A 164 -4.28 10.46 10.08
C TYR A 164 -4.63 11.97 10.09
N GLY A 165 -3.62 12.85 10.10
CA GLY A 165 -3.83 14.30 10.18
C GLY A 165 -4.38 14.74 11.55
N TYR A 166 -4.25 13.94 12.59
CA TYR A 166 -4.76 14.23 13.93
C TYR A 166 -3.98 15.34 14.64
N ASN A 167 -2.83 15.72 14.14
CA ASN A 167 -2.03 16.88 14.58
C ASN A 167 -2.50 18.21 13.94
N ARG A 168 -3.52 18.20 13.09
CA ARG A 168 -4.06 19.43 12.47
C ARG A 168 -5.08 20.12 13.35
N PRO A 169 -5.17 21.47 13.28
CA PRO A 169 -6.19 22.22 14.04
C PRO A 169 -7.61 21.73 13.72
N GLY A 170 -8.39 21.48 14.77
CA GLY A 170 -9.78 21.01 14.63
C GLY A 170 -9.95 19.53 14.28
N ALA A 171 -8.88 18.77 14.17
CA ALA A 171 -8.96 17.33 13.92
C ALA A 171 -9.68 16.60 15.09
N LYS A 172 -10.59 15.69 14.72
CA LYS A 172 -11.27 14.82 15.70
C LYS A 172 -10.48 13.52 15.83
N ILE A 173 -9.70 13.40 16.90
CA ILE A 173 -8.87 12.22 17.16
C ILE A 173 -9.79 11.03 17.50
N SER A 174 -9.56 9.90 16.84
CA SER A 174 -10.16 8.61 17.19
C SER A 174 -9.10 7.71 17.82
N GLU A 175 -9.18 7.53 19.14
CA GLU A 175 -8.26 6.63 19.85
C GLU A 175 -8.42 5.17 19.40
N GLY A 176 -9.64 4.74 19.05
CA GLY A 176 -9.85 3.40 18.49
C GLY A 176 -9.12 3.16 17.18
N ILE A 177 -9.09 4.16 16.26
CA ILE A 177 -8.31 4.08 15.02
C ILE A 177 -6.82 4.05 15.32
N ARG A 178 -6.32 4.87 16.23
CA ARG A 178 -4.92 4.89 16.64
C ARG A 178 -4.49 3.56 17.25
N GLN A 179 -5.31 3.01 18.14
CA GLN A 179 -5.06 1.70 18.76
C GLN A 179 -5.11 0.56 17.75
N LYS A 180 -6.06 0.57 16.80
CA LYS A 180 -6.10 -0.40 15.70
C LYS A 180 -4.80 -0.36 14.88
N TRP A 181 -4.34 0.82 14.50
CA TRP A 181 -3.09 1.02 13.77
C TRP A 181 -1.89 0.48 14.57
N TRP A 182 -1.80 0.88 15.84
CA TRP A 182 -0.74 0.45 16.76
C TRP A 182 -0.72 -1.08 16.92
N LEU A 183 -1.88 -1.69 17.15
CA LEU A 183 -2.00 -3.14 17.30
C LEU A 183 -1.48 -3.87 16.07
N GLN A 184 -1.88 -3.44 14.87
CA GLN A 184 -1.42 -4.02 13.63
C GLN A 184 0.11 -3.92 13.50
N GLY A 185 0.69 -2.76 13.79
CA GLY A 185 2.14 -2.57 13.79
C GLY A 185 2.86 -3.47 14.78
N MET A 186 2.31 -3.62 15.99
CA MET A 186 2.91 -4.44 17.05
C MET A 186 2.85 -5.95 16.78
N MET A 187 1.93 -6.41 15.93
CA MET A 187 1.86 -7.81 15.50
C MET A 187 3.03 -8.22 14.59
N GLY A 188 3.63 -7.28 13.89
CA GLY A 188 4.75 -7.55 12.97
C GLY A 188 6.08 -7.81 13.68
N GLY A 189 7.00 -8.49 12.97
CA GLY A 189 8.35 -8.73 13.43
C GLY A 189 9.20 -7.46 13.51
N VAL A 190 10.05 -7.36 14.53
CA VAL A 190 10.94 -6.18 14.71
C VAL A 190 11.88 -6.03 13.51
N LYS A 191 12.50 -7.13 13.07
CA LYS A 191 13.45 -7.12 11.94
C LYS A 191 12.75 -6.69 10.65
N ALA A 192 11.59 -7.27 10.35
CA ALA A 192 10.83 -6.96 9.15
C ALA A 192 10.33 -5.50 9.13
N GLY A 193 9.82 -4.99 10.26
CA GLY A 193 9.41 -3.59 10.35
C GLY A 193 10.57 -2.62 10.14
N TYR A 194 11.76 -2.95 10.65
CA TYR A 194 12.98 -2.17 10.46
C TYR A 194 13.47 -2.19 9.00
N ASP A 195 13.58 -3.37 8.41
CA ASP A 195 14.05 -3.53 7.03
C ASP A 195 13.09 -2.90 6.02
N CYS A 196 11.79 -2.97 6.31
CA CYS A 196 10.77 -2.39 5.44
C CYS A 196 10.92 -0.86 5.31
N ILE A 197 11.52 -0.17 6.31
CA ILE A 197 11.85 1.25 6.18
C ILE A 197 12.78 1.47 4.97
N LYS A 198 13.80 0.62 4.81
CA LYS A 198 14.67 0.64 3.63
C LYS A 198 13.88 0.30 2.36
N ALA A 199 13.06 -0.76 2.41
CA ALA A 199 12.31 -1.22 1.28
C ALA A 199 11.40 -0.13 0.69
N PHE A 200 10.67 0.62 1.51
CA PHE A 200 9.79 1.67 1.00
C PHE A 200 10.49 3.00 0.68
N SER A 201 11.62 3.29 1.31
CA SER A 201 12.28 4.59 1.15
C SER A 201 13.34 4.62 0.06
N GLU A 202 14.08 3.53 -0.13
CA GLU A 202 15.28 3.48 -0.98
C GLU A 202 15.06 2.71 -2.30
N THR A 203 13.94 1.99 -2.45
CA THR A 203 13.64 1.30 -3.71
C THR A 203 13.23 2.30 -4.79
N ASP A 204 13.94 2.30 -5.91
CA ASP A 204 13.60 3.08 -7.11
C ASP A 204 12.60 2.27 -7.96
N PHE A 205 11.37 2.78 -8.09
CA PHE A 205 10.28 2.21 -8.87
C PHE A 205 10.10 2.89 -10.23
N THR A 206 11.02 3.76 -10.63
CA THR A 206 10.89 4.57 -11.86
C THR A 206 10.67 3.68 -13.09
N GLU A 207 11.48 2.62 -13.24
CA GLU A 207 11.36 1.72 -14.37
C GLU A 207 10.15 0.77 -14.25
N ASP A 208 9.69 0.48 -13.03
CA ASP A 208 8.47 -0.31 -12.81
C ASP A 208 7.23 0.45 -13.27
N LEU A 209 7.12 1.74 -12.90
CA LEU A 209 5.99 2.59 -13.27
C LEU A 209 5.86 2.77 -14.80
N LYS A 210 6.97 2.81 -15.53
CA LYS A 210 6.96 2.91 -17.00
C LYS A 210 6.39 1.65 -17.69
N LYS A 211 6.35 0.52 -16.99
CA LYS A 211 5.81 -0.74 -17.50
C LYS A 211 4.30 -0.90 -17.30
N PHE A 212 3.66 0.07 -16.64
CA PHE A 212 2.21 0.04 -16.47
C PHE A 212 1.53 0.26 -17.82
N ASP A 213 0.86 -0.77 -18.32
CA ASP A 213 0.10 -0.77 -19.58
C ASP A 213 -1.39 -1.03 -19.38
N VAL A 214 -1.84 -1.01 -18.11
CA VAL A 214 -3.25 -1.16 -17.70
C VAL A 214 -3.82 0.17 -17.20
N PRO A 215 -5.16 0.36 -17.23
CA PRO A 215 -5.78 1.51 -16.63
C PRO A 215 -5.35 1.71 -15.19
N THR A 216 -4.79 2.89 -14.89
CA THR A 216 -4.21 3.19 -13.59
C THR A 216 -4.82 4.44 -12.97
N LEU A 217 -5.21 4.34 -11.70
CA LEU A 217 -5.69 5.45 -10.88
C LEU A 217 -4.68 5.74 -9.76
N ILE A 218 -4.32 7.00 -9.60
CA ILE A 218 -3.45 7.48 -8.52
C ILE A 218 -4.26 8.43 -7.66
N LEU A 219 -4.43 8.09 -6.38
CA LEU A 219 -5.15 8.88 -5.39
C LEU A 219 -4.17 9.39 -4.34
N HIS A 220 -4.18 10.70 -4.03
CA HIS A 220 -3.25 11.24 -3.04
C HIS A 220 -3.86 12.42 -2.29
N GLY A 221 -3.65 12.46 -0.97
CA GLY A 221 -4.02 13.58 -0.14
C GLY A 221 -3.01 14.73 -0.27
N GLU A 222 -3.50 15.96 -0.38
CA GLU A 222 -2.62 17.13 -0.45
C GLU A 222 -1.87 17.37 0.88
N ASP A 223 -2.50 17.01 2.00
CA ASP A 223 -1.91 17.11 3.35
C ASP A 223 -1.29 15.79 3.83
N ASP A 224 -0.79 14.99 2.92
CA ASP A 224 -0.05 13.76 3.27
C ASP A 224 1.31 14.12 3.84
N GLN A 225 1.45 13.97 5.16
CA GLN A 225 2.65 14.30 5.93
C GLN A 225 3.66 13.13 5.99
N ILE A 226 3.28 11.95 5.48
CA ILE A 226 4.11 10.74 5.49
C ILE A 226 4.77 10.52 4.13
N VAL A 227 3.99 10.64 3.05
CA VAL A 227 4.46 10.54 1.66
C VAL A 227 4.12 11.83 0.94
N PRO A 228 5.05 12.80 0.85
CA PRO A 228 4.77 14.08 0.21
C PRO A 228 4.34 13.90 -1.25
N ILE A 229 3.19 14.45 -1.62
CA ILE A 229 2.57 14.29 -2.94
C ILE A 229 3.52 14.69 -4.09
N ARG A 230 4.38 15.70 -3.89
CA ARG A 230 5.33 16.20 -4.90
C ARG A 230 6.41 15.18 -5.22
N ALA A 231 6.89 14.46 -4.21
CA ALA A 231 7.90 13.42 -4.35
C ALA A 231 7.33 12.11 -4.93
N ALA A 232 6.03 11.88 -4.78
CA ALA A 232 5.36 10.62 -5.07
C ALA A 232 4.34 10.73 -6.22
N ALA A 233 3.06 10.96 -5.92
CA ALA A 233 1.97 10.87 -6.89
C ALA A 233 2.14 11.82 -8.09
N MET A 234 2.65 13.03 -7.88
CA MET A 234 2.90 13.97 -8.98
C MET A 234 3.99 13.49 -9.94
N GLN A 235 4.96 12.71 -9.47
CA GLN A 235 5.99 12.11 -10.32
C GLN A 235 5.47 10.81 -10.96
N SER A 236 4.82 9.95 -10.18
CA SER A 236 4.24 8.69 -10.66
C SER A 236 3.25 8.92 -11.80
N SER A 237 2.41 9.96 -11.71
CA SER A 237 1.43 10.29 -12.77
C SER A 237 2.06 10.71 -14.10
N LYS A 238 3.31 11.18 -14.08
CA LYS A 238 4.07 11.49 -15.31
C LYS A 238 4.73 10.24 -15.89
N LEU A 239 5.09 9.26 -15.05
CA LEU A 239 5.77 8.04 -15.45
C LEU A 239 4.81 6.98 -15.99
N VAL A 240 3.62 6.87 -15.38
CA VAL A 240 2.57 5.94 -15.83
C VAL A 240 1.75 6.57 -16.96
N LYS A 241 1.94 6.08 -18.17
CA LYS A 241 1.23 6.60 -19.35
C LYS A 241 -0.27 6.42 -19.22
N GLY A 242 -1.02 7.54 -19.31
CA GLY A 242 -2.48 7.52 -19.25
C GLY A 242 -3.06 7.32 -17.85
N ALA A 243 -2.27 7.43 -16.79
CA ALA A 243 -2.77 7.40 -15.42
C ALA A 243 -3.71 8.58 -15.15
N THR A 244 -4.76 8.31 -14.38
CA THR A 244 -5.63 9.35 -13.82
C THR A 244 -5.12 9.70 -12.43
N LEU A 245 -4.71 10.94 -12.23
CA LEU A 245 -4.35 11.46 -10.90
C LEU A 245 -5.55 12.20 -10.30
N LYS A 246 -5.93 11.85 -9.08
CA LYS A 246 -6.91 12.58 -8.27
C LYS A 246 -6.27 13.02 -6.97
N VAL A 247 -6.26 14.33 -6.74
CA VAL A 247 -5.72 14.97 -5.54
C VAL A 247 -6.88 15.36 -4.61
N TYR A 248 -6.72 15.13 -3.32
CA TYR A 248 -7.74 15.46 -2.31
C TYR A 248 -7.23 16.56 -1.39
N PRO A 249 -7.78 17.79 -1.51
CA PRO A 249 -7.40 18.88 -0.62
C PRO A 249 -7.59 18.54 0.86
N GLY A 250 -6.55 18.73 1.66
CA GLY A 250 -6.59 18.53 3.11
C GLY A 250 -6.67 17.08 3.60
N PHE A 251 -6.67 16.08 2.70
CA PHE A 251 -6.70 14.67 3.14
C PHE A 251 -5.31 14.21 3.59
N PRO A 252 -5.26 13.43 4.70
CA PRO A 252 -4.01 12.89 5.24
C PRO A 252 -3.59 11.59 4.54
N HIS A 253 -2.44 11.04 4.96
CA HIS A 253 -1.92 9.76 4.46
C HIS A 253 -2.91 8.60 4.64
N GLY A 254 -3.53 8.51 5.80
CA GLY A 254 -4.49 7.47 6.16
C GLY A 254 -5.91 7.66 5.60
N MET A 255 -6.06 8.41 4.51
CA MET A 255 -7.37 8.72 3.91
C MET A 255 -8.24 7.50 3.54
N PRO A 256 -7.72 6.28 3.25
CA PRO A 256 -8.59 5.11 3.07
C PRO A 256 -9.41 4.78 4.32
N THR A 257 -8.92 5.16 5.50
CA THR A 257 -9.62 4.97 6.79
C THR A 257 -10.43 6.21 7.18
N THR A 258 -9.82 7.40 7.16
CA THR A 258 -10.47 8.63 7.66
C THR A 258 -11.50 9.21 6.70
N ASN A 259 -11.36 8.93 5.41
CA ASN A 259 -12.21 9.44 4.33
C ASN A 259 -12.77 8.29 3.47
N ALA A 260 -13.06 7.16 4.10
CA ALA A 260 -13.40 5.89 3.44
C ALA A 260 -14.53 6.03 2.43
N ASP A 261 -15.60 6.76 2.75
CA ASP A 261 -16.78 6.91 1.87
C ASP A 261 -16.39 7.53 0.53
N GLN A 262 -15.60 8.61 0.55
CA GLN A 262 -15.15 9.29 -0.67
C GLN A 262 -14.18 8.42 -1.47
N ILE A 263 -13.21 7.80 -0.80
CA ILE A 263 -12.23 6.93 -1.46
C ILE A 263 -12.93 5.73 -2.09
N ASN A 264 -13.84 5.06 -1.37
CA ASN A 264 -14.60 3.92 -1.87
C ASN A 264 -15.48 4.29 -3.08
N ALA A 265 -16.12 5.46 -3.04
CA ALA A 265 -16.94 5.94 -4.14
C ALA A 265 -16.10 6.18 -5.41
N ASP A 266 -14.93 6.80 -5.26
CA ASP A 266 -14.03 7.10 -6.37
C ASP A 266 -13.40 5.83 -6.97
N LEU A 267 -12.99 4.89 -6.13
CA LEU A 267 -12.54 3.56 -6.56
C LEU A 267 -13.62 2.84 -7.38
N LEU A 268 -14.84 2.81 -6.86
CA LEU A 268 -15.97 2.16 -7.54
C LEU A 268 -16.30 2.83 -8.88
N ALA A 269 -16.27 4.17 -8.93
CA ALA A 269 -16.51 4.92 -10.16
C ALA A 269 -15.45 4.58 -11.23
N PHE A 270 -14.17 4.58 -10.86
CA PHE A 270 -13.08 4.21 -11.75
C PHE A 270 -13.24 2.78 -12.31
N ILE A 271 -13.52 1.81 -11.43
CA ILE A 271 -13.70 0.41 -11.82
C ILE A 271 -14.86 0.24 -12.80
N LYS A 272 -15.99 0.92 -12.55
CA LYS A 272 -17.19 0.85 -13.42
C LYS A 272 -16.97 1.49 -14.78
N GLN A 273 -16.34 2.66 -14.82
CA GLN A 273 -16.05 3.36 -16.10
C GLN A 273 -15.19 2.50 -17.02
N ARG A 274 -14.17 1.82 -16.47
CA ARG A 274 -13.27 0.97 -17.27
C ARG A 274 -13.93 -0.30 -17.75
N LYS A 275 -14.87 -0.88 -17.00
CA LYS A 275 -15.68 -2.01 -17.46
C LYS A 275 -16.57 -1.64 -18.64
N GLN A 276 -17.19 -0.45 -18.62
CA GLN A 276 -18.05 0.02 -19.72
C GLN A 276 -17.24 0.34 -20.98
N ALA A 277 -16.00 0.81 -20.86
CA ALA A 277 -15.13 1.08 -22.00
C ALA A 277 -14.53 -0.18 -22.63
N ALA A 278 -14.57 -1.33 -21.94
CA ALA A 278 -14.04 -2.61 -22.41
C ALA A 278 -15.14 -3.56 -22.91
N ALA A 279 -16.42 -3.22 -22.72
CA ALA A 279 -17.60 -3.97 -23.20
C ALA A 279 -18.09 -3.44 -24.54
#